data_4086a6bed1a3bce570a1300c3066da33
#
_entry.id   4086a6bed1a3bce570a1300c3066da33
#
_cell.length_a   1.000
_cell.length_b   1.000
_cell.length_c   1.000
_cell.angle_alpha   90.00
_cell.angle_beta   90.00
_cell.angle_gamma   90.00
#
_symmetry.space_group_name_H-M   'P 1'
#
loop_
_entity.id
_entity.type
_entity.pdbx_description
1 polymer ?
#
loop_
_entity_poly.entity_id
_entity_poly.type
_entity_poly.pdbx_seq_one_letter_code
_entity_poly.pdbx_strand_id
1 'polypeptide(L)'
;AASLNKTLTFRLNGSCTFRTAHVYELLSVFRNLFMNAVEATKETEVSISVNVEETAHEIRCSVLDQGPGIAPESLPQIFDAGYSTKINYETGEISRGLGLNIVKGIVEEKLCGSIQAESCPGRTCFTIRLPKETLEGSE
;
A
#
# COMPACT_ATOMS: atom_id res chain seq x y z
N ALA A 1 16.12 -12.46 16.82
CA ALA A 1 15.25 -11.39 16.43
C ALA A 1 14.03 -11.39 17.31
N ALA A 2 13.71 -10.24 17.80
CA ALA A 2 12.53 -10.11 18.60
C ALA A 2 11.32 -10.40 17.75
N SER A 3 10.39 -11.13 18.29
CA SER A 3 9.13 -11.30 17.63
C SER A 3 8.43 -9.96 17.58
N LEU A 4 7.78 -9.71 16.48
CA LEU A 4 7.06 -8.46 16.30
C LEU A 4 5.64 -8.65 16.82
N ASN A 5 5.51 -8.58 18.15
CA ASN A 5 4.20 -8.65 18.75
C ASN A 5 3.57 -7.27 18.67
N LYS A 6 2.74 -7.08 17.66
CA LYS A 6 2.02 -5.84 17.49
C LYS A 6 0.54 -6.11 17.50
N THR A 7 -0.22 -5.18 18.07
CA THR A 7 -1.67 -5.25 18.01
C THR A 7 -2.11 -4.54 16.74
N LEU A 8 -2.86 -5.24 15.91
CA LEU A 8 -3.34 -4.69 14.66
C LEU A 8 -4.83 -4.41 14.77
N THR A 9 -5.20 -3.17 14.54
CA THR A 9 -6.58 -2.78 14.39
C THR A 9 -6.83 -2.56 12.91
N PHE A 10 -7.75 -3.33 12.36
CA PHE A 10 -8.03 -3.28 10.93
C PHE A 10 -9.48 -2.92 10.72
N ARG A 11 -9.73 -1.86 9.95
CA ARG A 11 -11.08 -1.43 9.63
C ARG A 11 -11.28 -1.47 8.12
N LEU A 12 -12.41 -2.04 7.72
CA LEU A 12 -12.77 -2.09 6.32
C LEU A 12 -14.09 -1.38 6.14
N ASN A 13 -14.10 -0.36 5.30
CA ASN A 13 -15.29 0.40 4.97
C ASN A 13 -15.60 0.20 3.49
N GLY A 14 -16.83 -0.24 3.21
CA GLY A 14 -17.24 -0.50 1.85
C GLY A 14 -16.83 -1.88 1.39
N SER A 15 -17.35 -2.27 0.26
CA SER A 15 -17.02 -3.55 -0.35
C SER A 15 -17.38 -3.51 -1.81
N CYS A 16 -16.77 -4.40 -2.58
CA CYS A 16 -17.15 -4.62 -3.96
C CYS A 16 -16.81 -6.05 -4.31
N THR A 17 -17.48 -6.56 -5.29
CA THR A 17 -17.25 -7.92 -5.75
C THR A 17 -17.10 -7.88 -7.26
N PHE A 18 -16.06 -8.53 -7.76
CA PHE A 18 -15.83 -8.59 -9.20
C PHE A 18 -15.02 -9.83 -9.51
N ARG A 19 -15.08 -10.25 -10.76
CA ARG A 19 -14.27 -11.36 -11.25
C ARG A 19 -13.08 -10.77 -11.98
N THR A 20 -11.91 -11.33 -11.74
CA THR A 20 -10.72 -10.81 -12.38
C THR A 20 -9.71 -11.93 -12.57
N ALA A 21 -8.92 -11.83 -13.63
CA ALA A 21 -7.78 -12.70 -13.85
C ALA A 21 -6.54 -12.20 -13.11
N HIS A 22 -6.63 -11.02 -12.48
CA HIS A 22 -5.47 -10.38 -11.87
C HIS A 22 -5.45 -10.56 -10.36
N VAL A 23 -5.83 -11.76 -9.89
CA VAL A 23 -5.94 -12.02 -8.45
C VAL A 23 -4.58 -11.88 -7.76
N TYR A 24 -3.54 -12.47 -8.35
CA TYR A 24 -2.23 -12.44 -7.70
C TYR A 24 -1.65 -11.03 -7.67
N GLU A 25 -1.89 -10.28 -8.72
CA GLU A 25 -1.43 -8.90 -8.76
C GLU A 25 -2.12 -8.06 -7.69
N LEU A 26 -3.42 -8.22 -7.54
CA LEU A 26 -4.15 -7.47 -6.52
C LEU A 26 -3.71 -7.86 -5.12
N LEU A 27 -3.54 -9.15 -4.87
CA LEU A 27 -3.09 -9.60 -3.56
C LEU A 27 -1.69 -9.07 -3.25
N SER A 28 -0.83 -9.03 -4.25
CA SER A 28 0.51 -8.49 -4.06
C SER A 28 0.48 -7.01 -3.70
N VAL A 29 -0.38 -6.24 -4.36
CA VAL A 29 -0.50 -4.82 -4.08
C VAL A 29 -0.93 -4.59 -2.63
N PHE A 30 -2.00 -5.25 -2.20
CA PHE A 30 -2.50 -5.00 -0.86
C PHE A 30 -1.58 -5.55 0.21
N ARG A 31 -0.98 -6.72 -0.04
CA ARG A 31 -0.02 -7.26 0.91
C ARG A 31 1.13 -6.28 1.14
N ASN A 32 1.66 -5.73 0.07
CA ASN A 32 2.78 -4.82 0.21
C ASN A 32 2.38 -3.53 0.92
N LEU A 33 1.18 -3.02 0.65
CA LEU A 33 0.73 -1.81 1.33
C LEU A 33 0.51 -2.06 2.81
N PHE A 34 -0.08 -3.21 3.16
CA PHE A 34 -0.32 -3.53 4.57
C PHE A 34 1.00 -3.74 5.31
N MET A 35 1.93 -4.47 4.71
CA MET A 35 3.22 -4.69 5.33
C MET A 35 3.99 -3.39 5.49
N ASN A 36 3.85 -2.49 4.52
CA ASN A 36 4.48 -1.19 4.64
C ASN A 36 3.96 -0.43 5.85
N ALA A 37 2.66 -0.49 6.09
CA ALA A 37 2.07 0.17 7.26
C ALA A 37 2.59 -0.43 8.55
N VAL A 38 2.67 -1.76 8.60
CA VAL A 38 3.15 -2.45 9.79
C VAL A 38 4.60 -2.09 10.08
N GLU A 39 5.44 -2.10 9.05
CA GLU A 39 6.86 -1.85 9.24
C GLU A 39 7.18 -0.38 9.49
N ALA A 40 6.34 0.53 8.98
CA ALA A 40 6.57 1.95 9.21
C ALA A 40 6.18 2.36 10.63
N THR A 41 5.32 1.61 11.28
CA THR A 41 4.86 1.94 12.62
C THR A 41 5.81 1.35 13.64
N LYS A 42 6.44 2.20 14.43
CA LYS A 42 7.37 1.75 15.44
C LYS A 42 6.69 1.38 16.75
N GLU A 43 5.49 1.86 16.95
CA GLU A 43 4.73 1.50 18.14
C GLU A 43 4.24 0.06 18.06
N THR A 44 3.75 -0.44 19.19
CA THR A 44 3.20 -1.77 19.25
C THR A 44 1.78 -1.85 18.73
N GLU A 45 1.14 -0.71 18.48
CA GLU A 45 -0.23 -0.69 17.97
C GLU A 45 -0.22 -0.14 16.56
N VAL A 46 -0.77 -0.90 15.64
CA VAL A 46 -0.86 -0.53 14.24
C VAL A 46 -2.33 -0.42 13.88
N SER A 47 -2.72 0.70 13.29
CA SER A 47 -4.08 0.91 12.85
C SER A 47 -4.10 1.10 11.35
N ILE A 48 -4.85 0.27 10.65
CA ILE A 48 -4.98 0.33 9.20
C ILE A 48 -6.46 0.41 8.87
N SER A 49 -6.82 1.39 8.06
CA SER A 49 -8.18 1.51 7.57
C SER A 49 -8.16 1.40 6.05
N VAL A 50 -9.08 0.62 5.52
CA VAL A 50 -9.22 0.46 4.07
C VAL A 50 -10.62 0.92 3.70
N ASN A 51 -10.69 1.87 2.76
CA ASN A 51 -11.96 2.34 2.24
C ASN A 51 -12.08 1.90 0.80
N VAL A 52 -13.21 1.30 0.45
CA VAL A 52 -13.47 0.83 -0.89
C VAL A 52 -14.68 1.56 -1.44
N GLU A 53 -14.52 2.18 -2.60
CA GLU A 53 -15.59 2.86 -3.29
C GLU A 53 -15.66 2.33 -4.71
N GLU A 54 -16.87 2.13 -5.18
CA GLU A 54 -17.08 1.62 -6.52
C GLU A 54 -17.92 2.62 -7.31
N THR A 55 -17.44 2.96 -8.50
CA THR A 55 -18.21 3.77 -9.43
C THR A 55 -18.55 2.91 -10.64
N ALA A 56 -19.20 3.54 -11.64
CA ALA A 56 -19.53 2.80 -12.85
C ALA A 56 -18.30 2.31 -13.60
N HIS A 57 -17.17 3.01 -13.46
CA HIS A 57 -16.00 2.73 -14.29
C HIS A 57 -14.77 2.32 -13.51
N GLU A 58 -14.72 2.53 -12.22
CA GLU A 58 -13.49 2.23 -11.48
C GLU A 58 -13.81 1.79 -10.06
N ILE A 59 -12.83 1.12 -9.47
CA ILE A 59 -12.83 0.81 -8.05
C ILE A 59 -11.73 1.63 -7.42
N ARG A 60 -12.04 2.32 -6.36
CA ARG A 60 -11.08 3.15 -5.64
C ARG A 60 -10.88 2.56 -4.26
N CYS A 61 -9.63 2.28 -3.92
CA CYS A 61 -9.26 1.75 -2.62
C CYS A 61 -8.29 2.69 -1.96
N SER A 62 -8.56 3.04 -0.71
CA SER A 62 -7.66 3.88 0.08
C SER A 62 -7.18 3.07 1.27
N VAL A 63 -5.87 3.01 1.45
CA VAL A 63 -5.25 2.33 2.58
C VAL A 63 -4.63 3.40 3.46
N LEU A 64 -5.17 3.55 4.65
CA LEU A 64 -4.79 4.62 5.58
C LEU A 64 -4.15 3.99 6.80
N ASP A 65 -2.96 4.44 7.16
CA ASP A 65 -2.36 4.03 8.41
C ASP A 65 -2.07 5.24 9.28
N GLN A 66 -1.93 5.00 10.58
CA GLN A 66 -1.66 6.04 11.55
C GLN A 66 -0.21 5.99 12.02
N GLY A 67 0.68 5.69 11.08
CA GLY A 67 2.10 5.69 11.36
C GLY A 67 2.68 7.10 11.38
N PRO A 68 4.00 7.20 11.30
CA PRO A 68 4.66 8.50 11.44
C PRO A 68 4.44 9.44 10.26
N GLY A 69 3.89 8.94 9.17
CA GLY A 69 3.79 9.74 7.97
C GLY A 69 5.08 9.68 7.17
N ILE A 70 5.08 10.39 6.08
CA ILE A 70 6.23 10.45 5.17
C ILE A 70 6.60 11.91 5.02
N ALA A 71 7.89 12.22 5.14
CA ALA A 71 8.34 13.59 4.99
C ALA A 71 8.00 14.10 3.59
N PRO A 72 7.56 15.36 3.46
CA PRO A 72 7.16 15.86 2.15
C PRO A 72 8.26 15.75 1.09
N GLU A 73 9.51 15.91 1.49
CA GLU A 73 10.60 15.79 0.55
C GLU A 73 10.85 14.36 0.10
N SER A 74 10.35 13.38 0.85
CA SER A 74 10.50 11.97 0.48
C SER A 74 9.36 11.47 -0.40
N LEU A 75 8.19 12.12 -0.36
CA LEU A 75 7.03 11.65 -1.11
C LEU A 75 7.30 11.41 -2.59
N PRO A 76 8.01 12.29 -3.30
CA PRO A 76 8.26 12.03 -4.72
C PRO A 76 9.14 10.82 -4.97
N GLN A 77 9.84 10.33 -3.95
CA GLN A 77 10.82 9.27 -4.11
C GLN A 77 10.33 7.92 -3.60
N ILE A 78 9.20 7.86 -2.92
CA ILE A 78 8.82 6.60 -2.25
C ILE A 78 8.55 5.47 -3.22
N PHE A 79 8.25 5.78 -4.47
CA PHE A 79 8.00 4.76 -5.48
C PHE A 79 9.24 4.43 -6.30
N ASP A 80 10.36 5.09 -6.04
CA ASP A 80 11.58 4.81 -6.77
C ASP A 80 12.16 3.48 -6.33
N ALA A 81 12.72 2.74 -7.29
CA ALA A 81 13.47 1.55 -6.97
C ALA A 81 14.62 1.95 -6.05
N GLY A 82 14.84 1.18 -5.02
CA GLY A 82 15.91 1.47 -4.07
C GLY A 82 15.46 2.24 -2.86
N TYR A 83 14.39 3.02 -2.95
CA TYR A 83 13.91 3.69 -1.75
C TYR A 83 13.51 2.65 -0.69
N SER A 84 12.98 1.56 -1.14
CA SER A 84 12.44 0.53 -0.26
C SER A 84 13.48 -0.48 0.20
N THR A 85 14.76 -0.29 -0.16
CA THR A 85 15.81 -1.21 0.27
C THR A 85 16.81 -0.50 1.17
N LYS A 86 16.31 0.37 2.02
CA LYS A 86 17.19 1.10 2.92
C LYS A 86 17.79 0.15 3.94
N ILE A 87 19.08 0.30 4.14
CA ILE A 87 19.79 -0.41 5.18
C ILE A 87 19.92 0.52 6.37
N ASN A 88 19.52 0.04 7.52
CA ASN A 88 19.73 0.79 8.75
C ASN A 88 21.16 0.50 9.22
N TYR A 89 22.05 1.45 8.99
CA TYR A 89 23.45 1.23 9.30
C TYR A 89 23.71 1.14 10.79
N GLU A 90 22.81 1.66 11.61
CA GLU A 90 23.00 1.58 13.05
C GLU A 90 22.70 0.18 13.58
N THR A 91 21.71 -0.47 13.01
CA THR A 91 21.30 -1.78 13.48
C THR A 91 21.73 -2.89 12.55
N GLY A 92 22.17 -2.56 11.36
CA GLY A 92 22.51 -3.54 10.36
C GLY A 92 21.32 -4.19 9.71
N GLU A 93 20.12 -3.73 10.03
CA GLU A 93 18.92 -4.32 9.46
C GLU A 93 18.69 -3.79 8.08
N ILE A 94 18.35 -4.70 7.18
CA ILE A 94 17.88 -4.33 5.88
C ILE A 94 16.39 -4.16 6.01
N SER A 95 15.94 -2.93 5.87
CA SER A 95 14.52 -2.68 5.76
C SER A 95 14.08 -3.40 4.50
N ARG A 96 13.23 -4.41 4.65
CA ARG A 96 12.65 -5.05 3.51
C ARG A 96 11.75 -4.08 2.89
N GLY A 97 12.29 -3.32 2.07
CA GLY A 97 11.51 -2.38 1.39
C GLY A 97 10.36 -3.09 0.78
N LEU A 98 9.25 -2.60 1.05
CA LEU A 98 8.07 -3.27 0.70
C LEU A 98 7.72 -3.03 -0.73
N GLY A 99 8.71 -2.73 -1.52
CA GLY A 99 8.55 -2.71 -2.93
C GLY A 99 7.45 -1.80 -3.41
N LEU A 100 7.42 -0.57 -2.90
CA LEU A 100 6.42 0.38 -3.40
C LEU A 100 6.60 0.62 -4.89
N ASN A 101 7.83 0.52 -5.38
CA ASN A 101 8.06 0.58 -6.82
C ASN A 101 7.37 -0.59 -7.53
N ILE A 102 7.37 -1.77 -6.90
CA ILE A 102 6.70 -2.93 -7.47
C ILE A 102 5.18 -2.71 -7.44
N VAL A 103 4.66 -2.17 -6.34
CA VAL A 103 3.24 -1.87 -6.25
C VAL A 103 2.82 -0.92 -7.36
N LYS A 104 3.58 0.15 -7.55
CA LYS A 104 3.26 1.11 -8.59
C LYS A 104 3.32 0.47 -9.97
N GLY A 105 4.32 -0.36 -10.21
CA GLY A 105 4.44 -1.06 -11.48
C GLY A 105 3.25 -1.95 -11.75
N ILE A 106 2.82 -2.72 -10.75
CA ILE A 106 1.66 -3.58 -10.92
C ILE A 106 0.41 -2.76 -11.19
N VAL A 107 0.18 -1.72 -10.38
CA VAL A 107 -1.02 -0.93 -10.52
C VAL A 107 -1.09 -0.24 -11.87
N GLU A 108 0.04 0.35 -12.33
CA GLU A 108 0.02 1.14 -13.55
C GLU A 108 0.18 0.31 -14.81
N GLU A 109 1.02 -0.72 -14.77
CA GLU A 109 1.34 -1.49 -15.97
C GLU A 109 0.47 -2.72 -16.14
N LYS A 110 0.14 -3.39 -15.04
CA LYS A 110 -0.68 -4.61 -15.14
C LYS A 110 -2.15 -4.33 -14.99
N LEU A 111 -2.51 -3.40 -14.13
CA LEU A 111 -3.91 -3.10 -13.83
C LEU A 111 -4.39 -1.84 -14.49
N CYS A 112 -3.50 -1.10 -15.13
CA CYS A 112 -3.80 0.14 -15.87
C CYS A 112 -4.48 1.18 -15.01
N GLY A 113 -4.15 1.19 -13.73
CA GLY A 113 -4.71 2.14 -12.80
C GLY A 113 -3.69 3.19 -12.38
N SER A 114 -3.95 3.78 -11.23
CA SER A 114 -3.04 4.78 -10.68
C SER A 114 -2.93 4.58 -9.18
N ILE A 115 -1.82 5.02 -8.61
CA ILE A 115 -1.62 5.02 -7.18
C ILE A 115 -1.07 6.37 -6.77
N GLN A 116 -1.59 6.90 -5.68
CA GLN A 116 -1.16 8.18 -5.13
C GLN A 116 -0.94 8.02 -3.64
N ALA A 117 0.01 8.77 -3.12
CA ALA A 117 0.31 8.78 -1.70
C ALA A 117 0.13 10.18 -1.16
N GLU A 118 -0.53 10.28 -0.02
CA GLU A 118 -0.67 11.51 0.72
C GLU A 118 -0.21 11.25 2.14
N SER A 119 0.44 12.23 2.72
CA SER A 119 0.97 12.05 4.05
C SER A 119 0.94 13.35 4.82
N CYS A 120 0.70 13.23 6.10
CA CYS A 120 0.85 14.32 7.04
C CYS A 120 1.33 13.69 8.35
N PRO A 121 1.79 14.51 9.31
CA PRO A 121 2.28 13.92 10.55
C PRO A 121 1.24 13.02 11.19
N GLY A 122 1.63 11.79 11.46
CA GLY A 122 0.76 10.83 12.11
C GLY A 122 -0.15 10.05 11.17
N ARG A 123 0.02 10.20 9.84
CA ARG A 123 -0.93 9.56 8.92
C ARG A 123 -0.35 9.43 7.52
N THR A 124 -0.56 8.28 6.91
CA THR A 124 -0.19 8.05 5.52
C THR A 124 -1.36 7.38 4.81
N CYS A 125 -1.68 7.85 3.62
CA CYS A 125 -2.79 7.30 2.84
C CYS A 125 -2.31 6.99 1.43
N PHE A 126 -2.53 5.74 1.00
CA PHE A 126 -2.32 5.34 -0.39
C PHE A 126 -3.68 5.15 -1.04
N THR A 127 -3.91 5.82 -2.16
CA THR A 127 -5.15 5.69 -2.89
C THR A 127 -4.87 5.04 -4.24
N ILE A 128 -5.57 3.95 -4.51
CA ILE A 128 -5.43 3.18 -5.74
C ILE A 128 -6.73 3.29 -6.51
N ARG A 129 -6.62 3.61 -7.79
CA ARG A 129 -7.77 3.65 -8.69
C ARG A 129 -7.58 2.58 -9.75
N LEU A 130 -8.55 1.71 -9.88
CA LEU A 130 -8.46 0.54 -10.76
C LEU A 130 -9.62 0.59 -11.75
N PRO A 131 -9.33 0.68 -13.06
CA PRO A 131 -10.41 0.66 -14.05
C PRO A 131 -11.08 -0.71 -14.07
N LYS A 132 -12.39 -0.73 -14.01
CA LYS A 132 -13.11 -1.99 -14.06
C LYS A 132 -12.87 -2.73 -15.37
N GLU A 133 -12.71 -1.98 -16.44
CA GLU A 133 -12.48 -2.59 -17.72
C GLU A 133 -11.26 -3.50 -17.72
N THR A 134 -10.18 -3.04 -17.08
CA THR A 134 -8.97 -3.86 -16.98
C THR A 134 -9.15 -5.02 -16.02
N LEU A 135 -9.76 -4.75 -14.86
CA LEU A 135 -9.93 -5.77 -13.85
C LEU A 135 -10.77 -6.93 -14.36
N GLU A 136 -11.84 -6.63 -15.05
CA GLU A 136 -12.80 -7.63 -15.49
C GLU A 136 -12.56 -8.07 -16.92
N GLY A 137 -11.54 -7.51 -17.56
CA GLY A 137 -11.21 -7.87 -18.90
C GLY A 137 -10.66 -9.28 -18.98
N SER A 138 -10.85 -9.89 -20.13
CA SER A 138 -10.51 -11.28 -20.30
C SER A 138 -9.06 -11.51 -20.65
N GLU A 139 -8.26 -10.63 -20.59
CA GLU A 139 -6.96 -10.96 -20.89
C GLU A 139 -6.07 -10.34 -20.75
#